data_17f5283a79b71639a8d06e57debfd947
#
_entry.id   17f5283a79b71639a8d06e57debfd947
#
_cell.length_a   1.000
_cell.length_b   1.000
_cell.length_c   1.000
_cell.angle_alpha   90.00
_cell.angle_beta   90.00
_cell.angle_gamma   90.00
#
_symmetry.space_group_name_H-M   'P 1'
#
loop_
_entity.id
_entity.type
_entity.pdbx_description
1 polymer ?
#
loop_
_entity_poly.entity_id
_entity_poly.type
_entity_poly.pdbx_seq_one_letter_code
_entity_poly.pdbx_strand_id
1 'polypeptide(L)'
;MTFEHHAHQRQEIKGNLARLLATENLIVEHRKDIPTASFDTDRRVLQLPQWDKASGVVYDMLVGHEVGHALYTPNKDYTDHVECPKDYVNVVEDVRIEKLMKRKYPGLRKSFAGGYKELNDEDFFQIEGEDISQLLLIDRINLHFKVGAAAMIPFNADEYGFVKRSELTETFEEVCALAGEIYEYTKEDQKQKAEAQAELDEEGLELEDDLEDGQDAGQSDSTPQNSQEGESDDGEEDDQEFETSSSNGGQGGSGSTTPGNSGGEEGAEHSHTQNAFD
;
A
#
# COMPACT_ATOMS: atom_id res chain seq x y z
N MET A 1 27.97 -16.74 20.09
CA MET A 1 28.85 -15.54 19.92
C MET A 1 28.99 -15.04 18.49
N THR A 2 28.75 -15.84 17.44
CA THR A 2 28.97 -15.42 16.04
C THR A 2 27.84 -14.57 15.44
N PHE A 3 26.58 -14.87 15.74
CA PHE A 3 25.43 -14.16 15.15
C PHE A 3 25.28 -12.71 15.65
N GLU A 4 25.41 -12.47 16.93
CA GLU A 4 25.33 -11.12 17.51
C GLU A 4 26.46 -10.21 16.99
N HIS A 5 27.66 -10.77 16.80
CA HIS A 5 28.80 -10.00 16.27
C HIS A 5 28.54 -9.55 14.82
N HIS A 6 27.95 -10.41 13.97
CA HIS A 6 27.62 -10.04 12.59
C HIS A 6 26.48 -9.03 12.50
N ALA A 7 25.49 -9.10 13.39
CA ALA A 7 24.40 -8.12 13.45
C ALA A 7 24.95 -6.74 13.84
N HIS A 8 25.76 -6.65 14.89
CA HIS A 8 26.37 -5.41 15.32
C HIS A 8 27.28 -4.79 14.23
N GLN A 9 28.10 -5.59 13.57
CA GLN A 9 28.95 -5.13 12.48
C GLN A 9 28.11 -4.58 11.29
N ARG A 10 26.98 -5.23 10.97
CA ARG A 10 26.06 -4.74 9.93
C ARG A 10 25.48 -3.39 10.29
N GLN A 11 25.02 -3.20 11.53
CA GLN A 11 24.47 -1.94 12.03
C GLN A 11 25.49 -0.80 11.94
N GLU A 12 26.73 -1.05 12.33
CA GLU A 12 27.81 -0.07 12.25
C GLU A 12 28.10 0.34 10.81
N ILE A 13 28.14 -0.61 9.86
CA ILE A 13 28.34 -0.35 8.45
C ILE A 13 27.19 0.53 7.89
N LYS A 14 25.94 0.24 8.23
CA LYS A 14 24.77 1.02 7.77
C LYS A 14 24.74 2.41 8.38
N GLY A 15 25.11 2.55 9.65
CA GLY A 15 25.27 3.85 10.29
C GLY A 15 26.36 4.71 9.63
N ASN A 16 27.49 4.11 9.25
CA ASN A 16 28.55 4.80 8.52
C ASN A 16 28.13 5.20 7.10
N LEU A 17 27.39 4.33 6.41
CA LEU A 17 26.79 4.64 5.10
C LEU A 17 25.88 5.87 5.19
N ALA A 18 24.99 5.92 6.17
CA ALA A 18 24.08 7.05 6.39
C ALA A 18 24.84 8.38 6.55
N ARG A 19 25.85 8.41 7.41
CA ARG A 19 26.67 9.61 7.65
C ARG A 19 27.46 10.05 6.42
N LEU A 20 27.97 9.11 5.66
CA LEU A 20 28.69 9.40 4.39
C LEU A 20 27.76 9.97 3.33
N LEU A 21 26.56 9.42 3.16
CA LEU A 21 25.59 9.88 2.19
C LEU A 21 25.01 11.24 2.58
N ALA A 22 24.69 11.44 3.85
CA ALA A 22 24.16 12.70 4.37
C ALA A 22 25.20 13.84 4.36
N THR A 23 26.49 13.52 4.25
CA THR A 23 27.60 14.50 4.37
C THR A 23 27.61 15.23 5.72
N GLU A 24 27.01 14.65 6.74
CA GLU A 24 26.94 15.14 8.10
C GLU A 24 27.00 13.99 9.12
N ASN A 25 27.28 14.33 10.39
CA ASN A 25 27.36 13.33 11.45
C ASN A 25 25.98 13.07 12.06
N LEU A 26 25.13 12.38 11.33
CA LEU A 26 23.81 11.95 11.81
C LEU A 26 23.91 11.05 13.05
N ILE A 27 22.96 11.18 13.95
CA ILE A 27 22.69 10.18 14.97
C ILE A 27 21.92 9.03 14.29
N VAL A 28 22.46 7.81 14.38
CA VAL A 28 21.80 6.62 13.80
C VAL A 28 21.46 5.66 14.92
N GLU A 29 20.17 5.40 15.09
CA GLU A 29 19.61 4.48 16.07
C GLU A 29 19.09 3.23 15.37
N HIS A 30 19.43 2.05 15.90
CA HIS A 30 18.88 0.78 15.45
C HIS A 30 17.86 0.28 16.48
N ARG A 31 16.60 0.21 16.11
CA ARG A 31 15.48 -0.06 17.01
C ARG A 31 14.73 -1.34 16.63
N LYS A 32 14.20 -2.06 17.65
CA LYS A 32 13.36 -3.25 17.46
C LYS A 32 11.87 -2.97 17.50
N ASP A 33 11.51 -1.81 18.02
CA ASP A 33 10.15 -1.38 18.35
C ASP A 33 9.53 -0.47 17.29
N ILE A 34 10.20 -0.28 16.15
CA ILE A 34 9.66 0.49 15.01
C ILE A 34 9.38 -0.43 13.83
N PRO A 35 8.28 -0.19 13.10
CA PRO A 35 7.90 -1.01 11.96
C PRO A 35 8.77 -0.76 10.74
N THR A 36 9.25 0.47 10.56
CA THR A 36 10.03 0.90 9.40
C THR A 36 11.12 1.91 9.79
N ALA A 37 11.90 2.36 8.81
CA ALA A 37 12.87 3.44 8.99
C ALA A 37 12.16 4.79 9.05
N SER A 38 12.76 5.75 9.74
CA SER A 38 12.29 7.15 9.78
C SER A 38 13.41 8.13 10.06
N PHE A 39 13.23 9.37 9.64
CA PHE A 39 14.18 10.45 9.90
C PHE A 39 13.53 11.62 10.64
N ASP A 40 13.98 11.87 11.86
CA ASP A 40 13.60 13.05 12.62
C ASP A 40 14.40 14.27 12.11
N THR A 41 13.70 15.15 11.37
CA THR A 41 14.31 16.33 10.75
C THR A 41 14.74 17.37 11.76
N ASP A 42 14.11 17.45 12.94
CA ASP A 42 14.45 18.38 14.02
C ASP A 42 15.70 17.97 14.76
N ARG A 43 15.73 16.70 15.18
CA ARG A 43 16.82 16.15 15.99
C ARG A 43 17.97 15.61 15.17
N ARG A 44 17.79 15.48 13.86
CA ARG A 44 18.75 14.88 12.93
C ARG A 44 19.08 13.44 13.31
N VAL A 45 18.05 12.66 13.66
CA VAL A 45 18.16 11.26 14.07
C VAL A 45 17.56 10.36 13.01
N LEU A 46 18.36 9.46 12.47
CA LEU A 46 17.93 8.37 11.61
C LEU A 46 17.64 7.15 12.47
N GLN A 47 16.40 6.66 12.41
CA GLN A 47 15.98 5.43 13.06
C GLN A 47 15.87 4.31 12.02
N LEU A 48 16.53 3.20 12.26
CA LEU A 48 16.50 2.03 11.39
C LEU A 48 15.91 0.84 12.14
N PRO A 49 14.94 0.11 11.55
CA PRO A 49 14.39 -1.08 12.18
C PRO A 49 15.45 -2.19 12.28
N GLN A 50 15.28 -3.08 13.24
CA GLN A 50 16.08 -4.30 13.34
C GLN A 50 15.28 -5.49 12.84
N TRP A 51 15.18 -5.62 11.53
CA TRP A 51 14.50 -6.75 10.88
C TRP A 51 15.45 -7.94 10.72
N ASP A 52 15.07 -9.10 11.24
CA ASP A 52 15.91 -10.29 11.22
C ASP A 52 16.06 -10.86 9.80
N LYS A 53 15.06 -10.68 8.95
CA LYS A 53 15.00 -11.26 7.59
C LYS A 53 15.41 -10.32 6.47
N ALA A 54 15.39 -9.00 6.69
CA ALA A 54 15.71 -8.05 5.64
C ALA A 54 17.16 -8.15 5.16
N SER A 55 17.34 -8.12 3.84
CA SER A 55 18.65 -8.17 3.21
C SER A 55 19.45 -6.88 3.43
N GLY A 56 20.76 -6.95 3.13
CA GLY A 56 21.58 -5.75 3.09
C GLY A 56 21.14 -4.71 2.07
N VAL A 57 20.44 -5.15 1.00
CA VAL A 57 19.95 -4.29 -0.07
C VAL A 57 18.75 -3.46 0.40
N VAL A 58 17.82 -4.07 1.17
CA VAL A 58 16.71 -3.36 1.83
C VAL A 58 17.25 -2.28 2.75
N TYR A 59 18.22 -2.60 3.61
CA TYR A 59 18.82 -1.60 4.50
C TYR A 59 19.54 -0.47 3.74
N ASP A 60 20.22 -0.75 2.63
CA ASP A 60 20.85 0.29 1.80
C ASP A 60 19.80 1.20 1.17
N MET A 61 18.67 0.64 0.76
CA MET A 61 17.53 1.39 0.25
C MET A 61 16.92 2.27 1.34
N LEU A 62 16.60 1.71 2.52
CA LEU A 62 16.06 2.48 3.65
C LEU A 62 16.98 3.63 4.07
N VAL A 63 18.28 3.36 4.21
CA VAL A 63 19.28 4.41 4.50
C VAL A 63 19.28 5.47 3.41
N GLY A 64 19.24 5.06 2.13
CA GLY A 64 19.21 5.99 1.00
C GLY A 64 17.97 6.87 1.00
N HIS A 65 16.81 6.29 1.33
CA HIS A 65 15.53 6.99 1.44
C HIS A 65 15.55 8.03 2.56
N GLU A 66 15.85 7.62 3.80
CA GLU A 66 15.86 8.51 4.96
C GLU A 66 16.92 9.63 4.87
N VAL A 67 18.08 9.30 4.30
CA VAL A 67 19.10 10.34 4.00
C VAL A 67 18.58 11.31 2.92
N GLY A 68 17.72 10.86 2.02
CA GLY A 68 17.00 11.73 1.08
C GLY A 68 16.19 12.79 1.82
N HIS A 69 15.39 12.40 2.81
CA HIS A 69 14.68 13.34 3.70
C HIS A 69 15.65 14.25 4.45
N ALA A 70 16.72 13.70 5.01
CA ALA A 70 17.74 14.48 5.71
C ALA A 70 18.35 15.61 4.85
N LEU A 71 18.53 15.36 3.57
CA LEU A 71 19.19 16.29 2.64
C LEU A 71 18.24 17.28 1.97
N TYR A 72 17.01 16.86 1.72
CA TYR A 72 16.14 17.58 0.78
C TYR A 72 14.80 17.99 1.33
N THR A 73 14.26 17.31 2.36
CA THR A 73 13.00 17.71 2.99
C THR A 73 13.24 18.85 3.98
N PRO A 74 12.61 20.02 3.78
CA PRO A 74 12.79 21.14 4.69
C PRO A 74 12.13 20.86 6.03
N ASN A 75 12.82 21.24 7.10
CA ASN A 75 12.24 21.27 8.44
C ASN A 75 11.36 22.51 8.60
N LYS A 76 10.17 22.48 7.99
CA LYS A 76 9.17 23.55 8.06
C LYS A 76 7.80 22.94 8.28
N ASP A 77 7.02 23.57 9.13
CA ASP A 77 5.59 23.28 9.18
C ASP A 77 4.94 23.78 7.87
N TYR A 78 4.36 22.88 7.12
CA TYR A 78 3.67 23.15 5.86
C TYR A 78 2.16 22.90 5.97
N THR A 79 1.70 22.41 7.11
CA THR A 79 0.29 22.04 7.34
C THR A 79 -0.64 23.22 7.23
N ASP A 80 -0.17 24.44 7.54
CA ASP A 80 -0.94 25.68 7.39
C ASP A 80 -1.16 26.11 5.93
N HIS A 81 -0.46 25.48 4.98
CA HIS A 81 -0.44 25.91 3.58
C HIS A 81 -0.90 24.81 2.60
N VAL A 82 -1.18 23.60 3.09
CA VAL A 82 -1.56 22.46 2.27
C VAL A 82 -2.82 21.83 2.85
N GLU A 83 -3.91 21.92 2.10
CA GLU A 83 -5.22 21.36 2.49
C GLU A 83 -5.36 19.90 2.02
N CYS A 84 -4.41 19.05 2.39
CA CYS A 84 -4.49 17.60 2.15
C CYS A 84 -3.85 16.82 3.32
N PRO A 85 -4.17 15.53 3.47
CA PRO A 85 -3.51 14.65 4.43
C PRO A 85 -2.00 14.58 4.21
N LYS A 86 -1.23 14.41 5.29
CA LYS A 86 0.25 14.39 5.24
C LYS A 86 0.82 13.29 4.36
N ASP A 87 0.16 12.15 4.31
CA ASP A 87 0.53 10.99 3.49
C ASP A 87 0.56 11.32 1.99
N TYR A 88 -0.33 12.21 1.49
CA TYR A 88 -0.25 12.71 0.12
C TYR A 88 1.05 13.49 -0.14
N VAL A 89 1.42 14.37 0.79
CA VAL A 89 2.68 15.11 0.70
C VAL A 89 3.86 14.14 0.78
N ASN A 90 3.82 13.18 1.71
CA ASN A 90 4.89 12.21 1.89
C ASN A 90 5.13 11.38 0.62
N VAL A 91 4.07 10.85 0.00
CA VAL A 91 4.22 10.08 -1.26
C VAL A 91 4.89 10.89 -2.36
N VAL A 92 4.43 12.13 -2.59
CA VAL A 92 5.02 12.97 -3.66
C VAL A 92 6.45 13.41 -3.30
N GLU A 93 6.71 13.66 -2.01
CA GLU A 93 8.06 13.97 -1.51
C GLU A 93 9.01 12.79 -1.68
N ASP A 94 8.57 11.58 -1.39
CA ASP A 94 9.34 10.35 -1.60
C ASP A 94 9.80 10.23 -3.05
N VAL A 95 8.91 10.46 -4.01
CA VAL A 95 9.25 10.47 -5.44
C VAL A 95 10.36 11.48 -5.72
N ARG A 96 10.25 12.69 -5.17
CA ARG A 96 11.22 13.76 -5.37
C ARG A 96 12.57 13.44 -4.75
N ILE A 97 12.60 13.10 -3.46
CA ILE A 97 13.86 12.84 -2.74
C ILE A 97 14.60 11.64 -3.31
N GLU A 98 13.90 10.55 -3.63
CA GLU A 98 14.52 9.37 -4.22
C GLU A 98 15.11 9.67 -5.61
N LYS A 99 14.41 10.46 -6.43
CA LYS A 99 14.95 10.94 -7.71
C LYS A 99 16.24 11.71 -7.48
N LEU A 100 16.27 12.64 -6.52
CA LEU A 100 17.45 13.43 -6.19
C LEU A 100 18.60 12.57 -5.67
N MET A 101 18.30 11.58 -4.81
CA MET A 101 19.27 10.62 -4.29
C MET A 101 19.85 9.73 -5.41
N LYS A 102 19.01 9.21 -6.30
CA LYS A 102 19.42 8.40 -7.47
C LYS A 102 20.25 9.23 -8.47
N ARG A 103 20.03 10.55 -8.53
CA ARG A 103 20.82 11.49 -9.34
C ARG A 103 22.17 11.77 -8.70
N LYS A 104 22.20 12.05 -7.40
CA LYS A 104 23.41 12.36 -6.64
C LYS A 104 24.31 11.12 -6.45
N TYR A 105 23.69 9.97 -6.18
CA TYR A 105 24.36 8.70 -5.90
C TYR A 105 23.86 7.59 -6.84
N PRO A 106 24.35 7.51 -8.10
CA PRO A 106 23.82 6.56 -9.10
C PRO A 106 23.89 5.09 -8.65
N GLY A 107 24.81 4.74 -7.74
CA GLY A 107 24.93 3.39 -7.17
C GLY A 107 23.68 2.94 -6.40
N LEU A 108 22.95 3.88 -5.78
CA LEU A 108 21.73 3.57 -5.03
C LEU A 108 20.58 3.09 -5.91
N ARG A 109 20.61 3.31 -7.23
CA ARG A 109 19.55 2.82 -8.14
C ARG A 109 19.31 1.32 -8.01
N LYS A 110 20.37 0.53 -7.81
CA LYS A 110 20.27 -0.91 -7.62
C LYS A 110 19.68 -1.25 -6.26
N SER A 111 20.06 -0.50 -5.22
CA SER A 111 19.53 -0.70 -3.86
C SER A 111 18.05 -0.35 -3.80
N PHE A 112 17.61 0.76 -4.39
CA PHE A 112 16.20 1.11 -4.49
C PHE A 112 15.39 0.03 -5.25
N ALA A 113 15.82 -0.34 -6.45
CA ALA A 113 15.11 -1.35 -7.23
C ALA A 113 15.07 -2.73 -6.54
N GLY A 114 16.18 -3.17 -5.95
CA GLY A 114 16.26 -4.47 -5.27
C GLY A 114 15.55 -4.47 -3.93
N GLY A 115 15.64 -3.38 -3.17
CA GLY A 115 15.00 -3.24 -1.85
C GLY A 115 13.48 -3.20 -1.97
N TYR A 116 12.95 -2.37 -2.86
CA TYR A 116 11.48 -2.33 -3.08
C TYR A 116 10.94 -3.61 -3.68
N LYS A 117 11.71 -4.28 -4.56
CA LYS A 117 11.32 -5.61 -5.03
C LYS A 117 11.21 -6.61 -3.89
N GLU A 118 12.20 -6.66 -2.99
CA GLU A 118 12.18 -7.57 -1.83
C GLU A 118 11.00 -7.25 -0.89
N LEU A 119 10.75 -5.96 -0.60
CA LEU A 119 9.60 -5.54 0.21
C LEU A 119 8.27 -5.92 -0.44
N ASN A 120 8.15 -5.74 -1.75
CA ASN A 120 6.92 -6.14 -2.47
C ASN A 120 6.74 -7.67 -2.49
N ASP A 121 7.81 -8.43 -2.64
CA ASP A 121 7.77 -9.91 -2.61
C ASP A 121 7.37 -10.44 -1.21
N GLU A 122 7.56 -9.66 -0.14
CA GLU A 122 7.16 -9.95 1.25
C GLU A 122 5.81 -9.29 1.64
N ASP A 123 5.07 -8.79 0.66
CA ASP A 123 3.80 -8.07 0.83
C ASP A 123 3.84 -6.92 1.86
N PHE A 124 4.95 -6.19 1.89
CA PHE A 124 5.12 -5.04 2.78
C PHE A 124 4.05 -3.96 2.56
N PHE A 125 3.61 -3.78 1.32
CA PHE A 125 2.57 -2.81 0.94
C PHE A 125 1.15 -3.30 1.20
N GLN A 126 0.96 -4.54 1.66
CA GLN A 126 -0.33 -5.15 1.98
C GLN A 126 -1.32 -5.12 0.80
N ILE A 127 -0.82 -5.46 -0.38
CA ILE A 127 -1.59 -5.44 -1.64
C ILE A 127 -1.83 -6.83 -2.22
N GLU A 128 -1.40 -7.89 -1.53
CA GLU A 128 -1.61 -9.26 -2.00
C GLU A 128 -3.12 -9.59 -2.01
N GLY A 129 -3.63 -9.87 -3.22
CA GLY A 129 -5.05 -10.17 -3.43
C GLY A 129 -5.96 -8.96 -3.63
N GLU A 130 -5.43 -7.73 -3.50
CA GLU A 130 -6.20 -6.50 -3.72
C GLU A 130 -6.29 -6.15 -5.22
N ASP A 131 -7.43 -5.57 -5.61
CA ASP A 131 -7.56 -4.97 -6.94
C ASP A 131 -6.91 -3.58 -6.96
N ILE A 132 -5.68 -3.51 -7.46
CA ILE A 132 -4.90 -2.27 -7.51
C ILE A 132 -5.65 -1.14 -8.23
N SER A 133 -6.58 -1.46 -9.14
CA SER A 133 -7.37 -0.43 -9.85
C SER A 133 -8.34 0.32 -8.93
N GLN A 134 -8.70 -0.27 -7.80
CA GLN A 134 -9.60 0.33 -6.80
C GLN A 134 -8.86 1.14 -5.73
N LEU A 135 -7.54 1.03 -5.65
CA LEU A 135 -6.75 1.85 -4.73
C LEU A 135 -6.84 3.34 -5.10
N LEU A 136 -6.68 4.20 -4.10
CA LEU A 136 -6.60 5.64 -4.32
C LEU A 136 -5.51 5.99 -5.34
N LEU A 137 -5.68 7.09 -6.05
CA LEU A 137 -4.67 7.55 -7.01
C LEU A 137 -3.30 7.72 -6.34
N ILE A 138 -3.25 8.24 -5.12
CA ILE A 138 -2.00 8.44 -4.39
C ILE A 138 -1.29 7.11 -4.07
N ASP A 139 -2.03 6.05 -3.72
CA ASP A 139 -1.48 4.71 -3.50
C ASP A 139 -0.91 4.11 -4.78
N ARG A 140 -1.64 4.26 -5.88
CA ARG A 140 -1.19 3.80 -7.20
C ARG A 140 0.08 4.56 -7.66
N ILE A 141 0.17 5.86 -7.38
CA ILE A 141 1.39 6.65 -7.62
C ILE A 141 2.54 6.13 -6.76
N ASN A 142 2.32 5.89 -5.47
CA ASN A 142 3.32 5.35 -4.55
C ASN A 142 3.87 4.01 -5.07
N LEU A 143 3.00 3.06 -5.37
CA LEU A 143 3.37 1.75 -5.93
C LEU A 143 4.12 1.87 -7.25
N HIS A 144 3.69 2.77 -8.15
CA HIS A 144 4.35 2.99 -9.44
C HIS A 144 5.82 3.36 -9.29
N PHE A 145 6.14 4.26 -8.36
CA PHE A 145 7.52 4.72 -8.17
C PHE A 145 8.36 3.77 -7.32
N LYS A 146 7.76 3.01 -6.41
CA LYS A 146 8.45 2.06 -5.53
C LYS A 146 8.64 0.69 -6.21
N VAL A 147 7.56 0.09 -6.73
CA VAL A 147 7.61 -1.23 -7.37
C VAL A 147 8.06 -1.13 -8.84
N GLY A 148 7.75 -0.03 -9.49
CA GLY A 148 8.18 0.26 -10.85
C GLY A 148 7.20 -0.22 -11.93
N ALA A 149 7.59 0.00 -13.18
CA ALA A 149 6.75 -0.26 -14.36
C ALA A 149 6.34 -1.74 -14.53
N ALA A 150 7.08 -2.68 -13.93
CA ALA A 150 6.73 -4.11 -13.99
C ALA A 150 5.42 -4.45 -13.28
N ALA A 151 5.00 -3.63 -12.32
CA ALA A 151 3.72 -3.78 -11.62
C ALA A 151 2.50 -3.42 -12.48
N MET A 152 2.70 -2.80 -13.66
CA MET A 152 1.66 -2.41 -14.61
C MET A 152 0.47 -1.69 -13.95
N ILE A 153 0.76 -0.77 -13.03
CA ILE A 153 -0.27 -0.01 -12.30
C ILE A 153 -1.16 0.73 -13.30
N PRO A 154 -2.49 0.54 -13.26
CA PRO A 154 -3.39 1.18 -14.19
C PRO A 154 -3.56 2.68 -13.88
N PHE A 155 -3.53 3.52 -14.90
CA PHE A 155 -3.82 4.94 -14.83
C PHE A 155 -4.65 5.35 -16.05
N ASN A 156 -5.66 6.17 -15.88
CA ASN A 156 -6.29 6.86 -16.98
C ASN A 156 -5.42 8.03 -17.50
N ALA A 157 -5.85 8.74 -18.52
CA ALA A 157 -5.06 9.80 -19.15
C ALA A 157 -4.77 10.99 -18.22
N ASP A 158 -5.73 11.37 -17.39
CA ASP A 158 -5.63 12.49 -16.45
C ASP A 158 -4.73 12.09 -15.27
N GLU A 159 -4.96 10.90 -14.70
CA GLU A 159 -4.13 10.32 -13.63
C GLU A 159 -2.67 10.17 -14.04
N TYR A 160 -2.41 9.75 -15.27
CA TYR A 160 -1.04 9.67 -15.79
C TYR A 160 -0.38 11.05 -15.91
N GLY A 161 -1.18 12.10 -16.03
CA GLY A 161 -0.72 13.49 -15.90
C GLY A 161 -0.09 13.77 -14.55
N PHE A 162 -0.72 13.31 -13.45
CA PHE A 162 -0.18 13.43 -12.08
C PHE A 162 1.08 12.60 -11.87
N VAL A 163 1.12 11.36 -12.40
CA VAL A 163 2.34 10.52 -12.36
C VAL A 163 3.54 11.25 -12.98
N LYS A 164 3.37 11.81 -14.18
CA LYS A 164 4.45 12.57 -14.86
C LYS A 164 4.86 13.81 -14.08
N ARG A 165 3.91 14.54 -13.52
CA ARG A 165 4.21 15.73 -12.72
C ARG A 165 4.96 15.36 -11.44
N SER A 166 4.60 14.25 -10.77
CA SER A 166 5.34 13.73 -9.61
C SER A 166 6.80 13.44 -9.96
N GLU A 167 7.05 12.80 -11.10
CA GLU A 167 8.43 12.56 -11.58
C GLU A 167 9.22 13.86 -11.83
N LEU A 168 8.54 14.94 -12.21
CA LEU A 168 9.17 16.20 -12.58
C LEU A 168 9.38 17.17 -11.41
N THR A 169 8.76 16.98 -10.25
CA THR A 169 8.93 17.86 -9.08
C THR A 169 10.40 18.00 -8.69
N GLU A 170 10.88 19.22 -8.49
CA GLU A 170 12.25 19.52 -8.07
C GLU A 170 12.29 20.25 -6.70
N THR A 171 11.24 20.96 -6.34
CA THR A 171 11.15 21.72 -5.09
C THR A 171 10.07 21.16 -4.16
N PHE A 172 10.20 21.42 -2.86
CA PHE A 172 9.20 20.98 -1.88
C PHE A 172 7.88 21.75 -2.03
N GLU A 173 7.93 22.99 -2.46
CA GLU A 173 6.75 23.79 -2.76
C GLU A 173 5.93 23.18 -3.92
N GLU A 174 6.59 22.64 -4.95
CA GLU A 174 5.93 21.90 -6.04
C GLU A 174 5.29 20.61 -5.52
N VAL A 175 5.93 19.91 -4.57
CA VAL A 175 5.39 18.72 -3.92
C VAL A 175 4.09 19.04 -3.20
N CYS A 176 4.09 20.08 -2.35
CA CYS A 176 2.91 20.50 -1.61
C CYS A 176 1.74 20.88 -2.52
N ALA A 177 2.02 21.66 -3.58
CA ALA A 177 1.01 22.06 -4.55
C ALA A 177 0.41 20.85 -5.27
N LEU A 178 1.27 19.92 -5.73
CA LEU A 178 0.85 18.73 -6.47
C LEU A 178 0.06 17.77 -5.56
N ALA A 179 0.49 17.57 -4.31
CA ALA A 179 -0.22 16.75 -3.34
C ALA A 179 -1.65 17.25 -3.09
N GLY A 180 -1.82 18.56 -2.93
CA GLY A 180 -3.14 19.19 -2.82
C GLY A 180 -4.02 18.94 -4.06
N GLU A 181 -3.46 19.09 -5.27
CA GLU A 181 -4.20 18.82 -6.51
C GLU A 181 -4.61 17.35 -6.66
N ILE A 182 -3.72 16.39 -6.28
CA ILE A 182 -4.03 14.95 -6.30
C ILE A 182 -5.15 14.65 -5.29
N TYR A 183 -5.11 15.26 -4.12
CA TYR A 183 -6.14 15.08 -3.10
C TYR A 183 -7.51 15.58 -3.57
N GLU A 184 -7.58 16.78 -4.14
CA GLU A 184 -8.83 17.33 -4.69
C GLU A 184 -9.38 16.48 -5.84
N TYR A 185 -8.51 15.99 -6.73
CA TYR A 185 -8.90 15.06 -7.77
C TYR A 185 -9.47 13.75 -7.19
N THR A 186 -8.84 13.21 -6.16
CA THR A 186 -9.29 11.97 -5.50
C THR A 186 -10.69 12.15 -4.88
N LYS A 187 -10.93 13.27 -4.20
CA LYS A 187 -12.26 13.59 -3.63
C LYS A 187 -13.33 13.66 -4.69
N GLU A 188 -13.03 14.32 -5.81
CA GLU A 188 -13.99 14.46 -6.91
C GLU A 188 -14.26 13.11 -7.60
N ASP A 189 -13.24 12.29 -7.82
CA ASP A 189 -13.36 10.93 -8.38
C ASP A 189 -14.19 10.02 -7.46
N GLN A 190 -13.96 10.03 -6.16
CA GLN A 190 -14.73 9.27 -5.18
C GLN A 190 -16.20 9.70 -5.16
N LYS A 191 -16.46 11.02 -5.20
CA LYS A 191 -17.83 11.56 -5.25
C LYS A 191 -18.55 11.10 -6.50
N GLN A 192 -17.92 11.18 -7.67
CA GLN A 192 -18.52 10.73 -8.95
C GLN A 192 -18.79 9.23 -8.94
N LYS A 193 -17.89 8.41 -8.36
CA LYS A 193 -18.11 6.96 -8.22
C LYS A 193 -19.26 6.65 -7.29
N ALA A 194 -19.38 7.36 -6.16
CA ALA A 194 -20.49 7.19 -5.23
C ALA A 194 -21.85 7.59 -5.85
N GLU A 195 -21.90 8.69 -6.60
CA GLU A 195 -23.10 9.13 -7.32
C GLU A 195 -23.51 8.10 -8.38
N ALA A 196 -22.55 7.61 -9.19
CA ALA A 196 -22.83 6.59 -10.21
C ALA A 196 -23.29 5.25 -9.60
N GLN A 197 -22.73 4.86 -8.45
CA GLN A 197 -23.19 3.66 -7.76
C GLN A 197 -24.62 3.82 -7.22
N ALA A 198 -24.93 4.98 -6.64
CA ALA A 198 -26.28 5.25 -6.15
C ALA A 198 -27.33 5.23 -7.28
N GLU A 199 -27.01 5.76 -8.46
CA GLU A 199 -27.89 5.69 -9.64
C GLU A 199 -28.13 4.24 -10.09
N LEU A 200 -27.08 3.40 -10.11
CA LEU A 200 -27.19 1.97 -10.45
C LEU A 200 -28.03 1.18 -9.45
N ASP A 201 -27.87 1.48 -8.15
CA ASP A 201 -28.65 0.85 -7.09
C ASP A 201 -30.14 1.25 -7.17
N GLU A 202 -30.47 2.51 -7.53
CA GLU A 202 -31.81 3.00 -7.73
C GLU A 202 -32.47 2.35 -8.96
N GLU A 203 -31.76 2.27 -10.09
CA GLU A 203 -32.23 1.56 -11.30
C GLU A 203 -32.45 0.06 -11.03
N GLY A 204 -31.57 -0.57 -10.22
CA GLY A 204 -31.69 -1.98 -9.84
C GLY A 204 -32.96 -2.26 -9.02
N LEU A 205 -33.30 -1.36 -8.10
CA LEU A 205 -34.52 -1.45 -7.28
C LEU A 205 -35.79 -1.27 -8.12
N GLU A 206 -35.80 -0.36 -9.09
CA GLU A 206 -36.97 -0.18 -10.02
C GLU A 206 -37.21 -1.42 -10.87
N LEU A 207 -36.14 -2.13 -11.30
CA LEU A 207 -36.28 -3.36 -12.09
C LEU A 207 -36.79 -4.56 -11.27
N GLU A 208 -36.49 -4.62 -9.97
CA GLU A 208 -37.01 -5.66 -9.06
C GLU A 208 -38.50 -5.43 -8.75
N ASP A 209 -38.91 -4.18 -8.57
CA ASP A 209 -40.32 -3.82 -8.29
C ASP A 209 -41.24 -4.13 -9.50
N ASP A 210 -40.73 -3.91 -10.74
CA ASP A 210 -41.44 -4.27 -11.98
C ASP A 210 -41.58 -5.80 -12.21
N LEU A 211 -40.73 -6.62 -11.59
CA LEU A 211 -40.77 -8.07 -11.68
C LEU A 211 -41.69 -8.73 -10.63
N GLU A 212 -41.97 -8.08 -9.50
CA GLU A 212 -42.93 -8.58 -8.51
C GLU A 212 -44.41 -8.40 -8.92
N ASP A 213 -44.74 -7.36 -9.72
CA ASP A 213 -46.11 -7.11 -10.16
C ASP A 213 -46.59 -8.05 -11.28
N GLY A 214 -45.71 -8.96 -11.79
CA GLY A 214 -45.97 -9.90 -12.88
C GLY A 214 -46.42 -11.32 -12.48
N GLN A 215 -46.55 -11.66 -11.21
CA GLN A 215 -46.90 -13.03 -10.76
C GLN A 215 -48.24 -13.16 -10.02
N ASP A 216 -49.32 -12.80 -10.67
CA ASP A 216 -50.65 -13.29 -10.28
C ASP A 216 -51.53 -13.60 -11.49
N ALA A 217 -51.32 -14.79 -12.11
CA ALA A 217 -52.36 -15.51 -12.83
C ALA A 217 -51.90 -16.91 -13.24
N GLY A 218 -52.46 -17.97 -12.63
CA GLY A 218 -52.41 -19.29 -13.28
C GLY A 218 -52.18 -20.48 -12.38
N GLN A 219 -53.09 -20.71 -11.44
CA GLN A 219 -53.28 -21.99 -10.80
C GLN A 219 -53.79 -23.03 -11.78
N SER A 220 -53.03 -24.06 -12.11
CA SER A 220 -53.57 -25.32 -12.65
C SER A 220 -52.82 -26.52 -12.07
N ASP A 221 -53.62 -27.25 -11.36
CA ASP A 221 -53.52 -28.56 -10.73
C ASP A 221 -53.04 -29.64 -11.72
N SER A 222 -52.01 -30.41 -11.38
CA SER A 222 -51.88 -31.84 -11.73
C SER A 222 -50.82 -32.54 -10.90
N THR A 223 -51.29 -33.53 -10.14
CA THR A 223 -50.65 -34.49 -9.29
C THR A 223 -49.65 -35.41 -10.00
N PRO A 224 -48.75 -36.07 -9.26
CA PRO A 224 -47.55 -36.73 -9.79
C PRO A 224 -47.77 -38.20 -10.15
N GLN A 225 -47.02 -38.70 -11.10
CA GLN A 225 -46.88 -40.16 -11.32
C GLN A 225 -45.42 -40.59 -11.37
N ASN A 226 -45.17 -41.53 -10.47
CA ASN A 226 -44.01 -42.34 -10.15
C ASN A 226 -43.60 -43.31 -11.28
N SER A 227 -42.28 -43.56 -11.44
CA SER A 227 -41.61 -44.85 -11.74
C SER A 227 -40.12 -44.58 -11.98
N GLN A 228 -39.22 -44.99 -11.20
CA GLN A 228 -38.60 -46.25 -10.83
C GLN A 228 -37.64 -46.83 -11.89
N GLU A 229 -36.41 -47.09 -11.42
CA GLU A 229 -35.42 -48.11 -11.75
C GLU A 229 -34.42 -47.95 -12.89
N GLY A 230 -33.15 -48.30 -12.48
CA GLY A 230 -32.07 -48.75 -13.33
C GLY A 230 -30.69 -48.32 -12.81
N GLU A 231 -30.15 -48.98 -11.89
CA GLU A 231 -29.00 -49.84 -11.59
C GLU A 231 -27.75 -49.64 -12.45
N SER A 232 -26.65 -49.48 -11.65
CA SER A 232 -25.31 -50.12 -11.60
C SER A 232 -24.29 -49.74 -12.68
N ASP A 233 -23.07 -49.46 -12.29
CA ASP A 233 -21.97 -50.40 -12.08
C ASP A 233 -20.66 -49.70 -11.69
N ASP A 234 -19.93 -50.41 -10.85
CA ASP A 234 -18.60 -50.40 -10.31
C ASP A 234 -17.45 -49.61 -11.00
N GLY A 235 -16.50 -49.21 -10.12
CA GLY A 235 -15.11 -49.02 -10.53
C GLY A 235 -14.22 -48.26 -9.55
N GLU A 236 -13.80 -48.96 -8.51
CA GLU A 236 -12.47 -49.04 -7.85
C GLU A 236 -11.77 -47.80 -7.30
N GLU A 237 -11.42 -47.97 -6.06
CA GLU A 237 -10.59 -47.27 -5.09
C GLU A 237 -9.15 -47.00 -5.58
N ASP A 238 -8.58 -45.86 -5.15
CA ASP A 238 -7.19 -45.87 -4.72
C ASP A 238 -6.99 -44.88 -3.56
N ASP A 239 -6.76 -45.49 -2.39
CA ASP A 239 -6.38 -44.84 -1.14
C ASP A 239 -4.94 -44.34 -1.22
N GLN A 240 -4.72 -43.07 -0.87
CA GLN A 240 -3.47 -42.70 -0.22
C GLN A 240 -3.73 -41.72 0.91
N GLU A 241 -3.68 -42.26 2.10
CA GLU A 241 -3.51 -41.55 3.36
C GLU A 241 -2.23 -40.69 3.35
N PHE A 242 -2.34 -39.43 3.76
CA PHE A 242 -1.22 -38.73 4.34
C PHE A 242 -1.61 -38.06 5.65
N GLU A 243 -0.93 -38.48 6.68
CA GLU A 243 -1.19 -38.18 8.08
C GLU A 243 -1.08 -36.69 8.43
N THR A 244 -2.07 -36.25 9.18
CA THR A 244 -2.08 -34.98 9.93
C THR A 244 -1.25 -35.12 11.20
N SER A 245 -0.27 -34.28 11.39
CA SER A 245 0.24 -33.99 12.73
C SER A 245 -0.16 -32.60 13.18
N SER A 246 -1.08 -32.58 14.12
CA SER A 246 -1.47 -31.41 14.91
C SER A 246 -0.34 -30.93 15.80
N SER A 247 -0.08 -29.64 15.85
CA SER A 247 0.35 -29.00 17.10
C SER A 247 -0.31 -27.64 17.27
N ASN A 248 -1.00 -27.61 18.33
CA ASN A 248 -1.83 -26.63 19.00
C ASN A 248 -1.04 -25.38 19.45
N GLY A 249 -1.73 -24.22 19.41
CA GLY A 249 -1.54 -23.21 20.44
C GLY A 249 -1.30 -21.80 19.99
N GLY A 250 -2.29 -20.91 20.18
CA GLY A 250 -2.05 -19.48 20.22
C GLY A 250 -3.23 -18.63 19.79
N GLN A 251 -4.13 -18.43 20.72
CA GLN A 251 -5.31 -17.58 20.70
C GLN A 251 -4.92 -16.10 20.70
N GLY A 252 -5.51 -15.30 19.80
CA GLY A 252 -5.33 -13.84 19.79
C GLY A 252 -6.34 -13.16 18.88
N GLY A 253 -7.46 -12.76 19.42
CA GLY A 253 -8.27 -11.58 19.24
C GLY A 253 -8.69 -11.14 17.83
N SER A 254 -9.82 -11.66 17.33
CA SER A 254 -10.63 -11.02 16.30
C SER A 254 -11.26 -9.74 16.87
N GLY A 255 -10.79 -8.58 16.41
CA GLY A 255 -11.44 -7.30 16.60
C GLY A 255 -12.16 -6.89 15.32
N SER A 256 -13.40 -7.37 15.15
CA SER A 256 -14.34 -6.82 14.17
C SER A 256 -14.72 -5.41 14.61
N THR A 257 -14.26 -4.38 13.92
CA THR A 257 -14.80 -3.03 14.02
C THR A 257 -15.77 -2.78 12.88
N THR A 258 -17.04 -2.91 13.18
CA THR A 258 -18.15 -2.39 12.37
C THR A 258 -17.98 -0.88 12.18
N PRO A 259 -18.15 -0.32 10.98
CA PRO A 259 -18.13 1.13 10.79
C PRO A 259 -19.41 1.73 11.41
N GLY A 260 -19.25 2.49 12.47
CA GLY A 260 -20.30 3.34 13.02
C GLY A 260 -20.53 4.52 12.09
N ASN A 261 -21.73 4.58 11.54
CA ASN A 261 -22.25 5.73 10.79
C ASN A 261 -22.31 6.98 11.70
N SER A 262 -21.47 7.96 11.45
CA SER A 262 -21.66 9.33 11.93
C SER A 262 -21.32 10.29 10.79
N GLY A 263 -22.36 10.97 10.26
CA GLY A 263 -22.21 11.96 9.20
C GLY A 263 -21.31 13.13 9.61
N GLY A 264 -20.34 13.40 8.79
CA GLY A 264 -19.41 14.51 8.81
C GLY A 264 -18.62 14.43 7.52
N GLU A 265 -18.34 15.55 6.88
CA GLU A 265 -17.72 15.77 5.59
C GLU A 265 -16.79 14.61 5.14
N GLU A 266 -17.17 13.91 4.09
CA GLU A 266 -16.39 12.83 3.47
C GLU A 266 -15.15 13.44 2.81
N GLY A 267 -14.07 13.55 3.57
CA GLY A 267 -12.74 13.80 3.05
C GLY A 267 -12.22 12.55 2.35
N ALA A 268 -11.42 12.71 1.28
CA ALA A 268 -10.75 11.59 0.66
C ALA A 268 -9.91 10.83 1.70
N GLU A 269 -9.95 9.49 1.62
CA GLU A 269 -9.29 8.61 2.58
C GLU A 269 -7.76 8.80 2.58
N HIS A 270 -7.11 8.38 3.65
CA HIS A 270 -5.66 8.34 3.78
C HIS A 270 -5.05 7.28 2.87
N SER A 271 -3.80 7.47 2.47
CA SER A 271 -3.04 6.52 1.67
C SER A 271 -2.85 5.20 2.42
N HIS A 272 -3.27 4.10 1.80
CA HIS A 272 -3.11 2.76 2.34
C HIS A 272 -1.65 2.30 2.30
N THR A 273 -0.98 2.52 1.17
CA THR A 273 0.39 2.03 0.95
C THR A 273 1.45 2.86 1.66
N GLN A 274 1.17 4.12 1.98
CA GLN A 274 2.09 4.95 2.77
C GLN A 274 2.07 4.57 4.24
N ASN A 275 0.94 4.12 4.77
CA ASN A 275 0.84 3.62 6.15
C ASN A 275 1.79 2.45 6.46
N ALA A 276 2.27 1.74 5.44
CA ALA A 276 3.30 0.73 5.62
C ALA A 276 4.67 1.33 6.00
N PHE A 277 4.90 2.64 5.76
CA PHE A 277 6.12 3.38 6.11
C PHE A 277 5.97 4.25 7.36
N ASP A 278 4.76 4.46 7.89
CA ASP A 278 4.46 5.19 9.12
C ASP A 278 4.28 4.24 10.32
#